data_211ec869eb37913cb6bb3bcf17973773
#
_entry.id   211ec869eb37913cb6bb3bcf17973773
#
_cell.length_a   1.000
_cell.length_b   1.000
_cell.length_c   1.000
_cell.angle_alpha   90.00
_cell.angle_beta   90.00
_cell.angle_gamma   90.00
#
_symmetry.space_group_name_H-M   'P 1'
#
loop_
_entity.id
_entity.type
_entity.pdbx_description
1 polymer ?
#
loop_
_entity_poly.entity_id
_entity_poly.type
_entity_poly.pdbx_seq_one_letter_code
_entity_poly.pdbx_strand_id
1 'polypeptide(L)'
;MICFVSRLFTGSALSPVHNDTREKYSAKLVFGSMEPAELTTEQVLRRDIPWETYMTTKLISGTGLQLLRRYDKKSESYRAQLLDDDGLSYVRVFVSILRDIFKEETVEYVLALIDEMLTANPKRARLFHDNSLADEDTYEPFLSNWFIQEKSCKILALIVSARPKSQDGPVSNGEASNSKRKSTTIDDVLKGLVEWLCAQLKNPSHPGRGIPVAVNCLAALLKEPLVRSSFVQADGVKLLTPLISPASTQQSIQLLYETCLCVWLLSFYEPAIEYLATTRTLPRLIEVVKSSTKEKVVRVVVLTLRNLLPKGTFAAHMIDLGLPQIVQSLKAQAWSDEDLLEALNQLEEGLKDNIKRLSSFDKYKQEVLLGHLDWSPMHKDPLFWRDNINNFEENDFQILRVLITILDTSSDSRALAVACFDLSQFIQHHPAGRIIVTDLKAKERVMKLMNHENAEVTKNSLLCIQRLFLGAKYASFLQV
;
A
#
# COMPACT_ATOMS: atom_id res chain seq x y z
N MET A 1 -19.77 -20.84 11.90
CA MET A 1 -19.08 -19.56 12.02
C MET A 1 -18.66 -18.99 10.66
N ILE A 2 -17.92 -19.71 9.81
CA ILE A 2 -17.53 -19.24 8.45
C ILE A 2 -18.74 -18.85 7.59
N CYS A 3 -19.85 -19.58 7.64
CA CYS A 3 -21.09 -19.22 6.94
C CYS A 3 -21.78 -17.95 7.47
N PHE A 4 -21.54 -17.57 8.72
CA PHE A 4 -22.18 -16.41 9.34
C PHE A 4 -21.51 -15.10 8.94
N VAL A 5 -20.18 -15.07 8.93
CA VAL A 5 -19.39 -13.90 8.48
C VAL A 5 -19.65 -13.62 7.00
N SER A 6 -19.71 -14.67 6.16
CA SER A 6 -20.03 -14.54 4.73
C SER A 6 -21.44 -13.98 4.49
N ARG A 7 -22.44 -14.33 5.33
CA ARG A 7 -23.81 -13.79 5.23
C ARG A 7 -23.97 -12.34 5.66
N LEU A 8 -23.12 -11.88 6.58
CA LEU A 8 -23.16 -10.50 7.08
C LEU A 8 -22.53 -9.51 6.07
N PHE A 9 -21.56 -9.97 5.28
CA PHE A 9 -20.85 -9.13 4.32
C PHE A 9 -21.36 -9.24 2.87
N THR A 10 -22.06 -10.33 2.52
CA THR A 10 -22.75 -10.46 1.24
C THR A 10 -24.23 -10.15 1.44
N GLY A 11 -24.64 -8.92 1.08
CA GLY A 11 -26.05 -8.56 1.04
C GLY A 11 -26.80 -9.60 0.18
N SER A 12 -27.67 -10.38 0.80
CA SER A 12 -28.47 -11.40 0.15
C SER A 12 -29.35 -10.74 -0.92
N ALA A 13 -29.04 -10.96 -2.17
CA ALA A 13 -29.96 -10.75 -3.26
C ALA A 13 -31.13 -11.72 -3.11
N LEU A 14 -32.28 -11.21 -2.70
CA LEU A 14 -33.54 -11.93 -2.81
C LEU A 14 -33.92 -12.06 -4.27
N SER A 15 -34.09 -13.29 -4.71
CA SER A 15 -34.59 -13.68 -6.02
C SER A 15 -35.94 -13.05 -6.33
N PRO A 16 -36.21 -12.63 -7.55
CA PRO A 16 -37.52 -12.12 -7.94
C PRO A 16 -38.52 -13.28 -8.11
N VAL A 17 -39.57 -13.27 -7.33
CA VAL A 17 -40.79 -14.03 -7.64
C VAL A 17 -41.63 -13.17 -8.56
N HIS A 18 -41.91 -13.70 -9.77
CA HIS A 18 -42.91 -13.20 -10.72
C HIS A 18 -44.25 -12.99 -10.02
N ASN A 19 -44.91 -11.86 -10.22
CA ASN A 19 -46.26 -11.83 -10.72
C ASN A 19 -46.64 -10.47 -11.31
N ASP A 20 -47.23 -10.62 -12.46
CA ASP A 20 -47.87 -9.69 -13.37
C ASP A 20 -49.17 -9.14 -12.73
N THR A 21 -49.41 -7.84 -12.79
CA THR A 21 -50.71 -7.23 -13.24
C THR A 21 -50.62 -5.70 -13.27
N ARG A 22 -51.14 -5.21 -14.35
CA ARG A 22 -51.24 -3.84 -14.86
C ARG A 22 -52.12 -2.90 -14.01
N GLU A 23 -51.76 -1.64 -14.17
CA GLU A 23 -52.57 -0.44 -14.45
C GLU A 23 -52.82 0.58 -13.33
N LYS A 24 -52.27 1.79 -13.64
CA LYS A 24 -52.82 3.14 -13.45
C LYS A 24 -53.20 3.59 -12.05
N TYR A 25 -52.39 4.54 -11.50
CA TYR A 25 -52.91 5.88 -11.22
C TYR A 25 -51.73 6.84 -10.98
N SER A 26 -51.70 7.88 -11.84
CA SER A 26 -50.86 9.06 -11.70
C SER A 26 -51.39 9.88 -10.50
N ALA A 27 -50.60 9.96 -9.45
CA ALA A 27 -50.71 11.02 -8.44
C ALA A 27 -49.30 11.51 -8.15
N LYS A 28 -48.95 12.68 -8.70
CA LYS A 28 -47.83 13.48 -8.25
C LYS A 28 -48.05 13.85 -6.80
N LEU A 29 -47.50 13.06 -5.89
CA LEU A 29 -47.21 13.48 -4.52
C LEU A 29 -45.73 13.89 -4.48
N VAL A 30 -45.48 15.18 -4.39
CA VAL A 30 -44.21 15.77 -4.01
C VAL A 30 -43.95 15.36 -2.56
N PHE A 31 -43.37 14.19 -2.36
CA PHE A 31 -42.67 13.86 -1.13
C PHE A 31 -41.24 14.40 -1.30
N GLY A 32 -40.99 15.57 -0.69
CA GLY A 32 -39.64 15.91 -0.33
C GLY A 32 -39.05 14.73 0.43
N SER A 33 -38.00 14.11 -0.11
CA SER A 33 -37.20 13.13 0.59
C SER A 33 -36.57 13.87 1.79
N MET A 34 -37.22 13.79 2.96
CA MET A 34 -36.50 13.99 4.21
C MET A 34 -35.51 12.81 4.30
N GLU A 35 -34.26 13.07 3.95
CA GLU A 35 -33.17 12.19 4.37
C GLU A 35 -33.27 12.05 5.89
N PRO A 36 -33.19 10.81 6.46
CA PRO A 36 -33.20 10.64 7.89
C PRO A 36 -32.03 11.48 8.44
N ALA A 37 -32.35 12.42 9.32
CA ALA A 37 -31.39 13.32 9.95
C ALA A 37 -30.22 12.48 10.49
N GLU A 38 -28.98 12.80 10.07
CA GLU A 38 -27.77 12.13 10.51
C GLU A 38 -27.66 12.16 12.03
N LEU A 39 -27.79 11.00 12.67
CA LEU A 39 -27.58 10.85 14.11
C LEU A 39 -26.08 11.02 14.39
N THR A 40 -25.68 12.17 14.90
CA THR A 40 -24.31 12.36 15.37
C THR A 40 -24.04 11.56 16.63
N THR A 41 -22.77 11.24 16.91
CA THR A 41 -22.37 10.59 18.18
C THR A 41 -22.95 11.31 19.41
N GLU A 42 -22.95 12.66 19.39
CA GLU A 42 -23.55 13.49 20.45
C GLU A 42 -25.06 13.28 20.60
N GLN A 43 -25.80 13.15 19.50
CA GLN A 43 -27.24 12.92 19.53
C GLN A 43 -27.56 11.53 20.09
N VAL A 44 -26.76 10.53 19.72
CA VAL A 44 -26.89 9.16 20.28
C VAL A 44 -26.63 9.19 21.80
N LEU A 45 -25.57 9.87 22.25
CA LEU A 45 -25.20 9.93 23.68
C LEU A 45 -26.13 10.81 24.52
N ARG A 46 -27.08 11.55 23.94
CA ARG A 46 -28.16 12.24 24.68
C ARG A 46 -29.31 11.31 25.09
N ARG A 47 -29.41 10.12 24.53
CA ARG A 47 -30.47 9.15 24.84
C ARG A 47 -30.36 8.69 26.29
N ASP A 48 -31.49 8.34 26.86
CA ASP A 48 -31.59 7.69 28.18
C ASP A 48 -31.70 6.19 27.97
N ILE A 49 -30.71 5.45 28.42
CA ILE A 49 -30.68 4.00 28.34
C ILE A 49 -31.14 3.40 29.69
N PRO A 50 -32.13 2.50 29.70
CA PRO A 50 -32.70 1.95 30.93
C PRO A 50 -31.82 0.82 31.51
N TRP A 51 -30.65 1.17 32.03
CA TRP A 51 -29.66 0.21 32.55
C TRP A 51 -30.21 -0.67 33.67
N GLU A 52 -31.08 -0.12 34.53
CA GLU A 52 -31.75 -0.84 35.61
C GLU A 52 -32.66 -1.97 35.11
N THR A 53 -33.36 -1.72 33.98
CA THR A 53 -34.20 -2.73 33.35
C THR A 53 -33.37 -3.91 32.85
N TYR A 54 -32.22 -3.63 32.23
CA TYR A 54 -31.33 -4.69 31.78
C TYR A 54 -30.72 -5.50 32.93
N MET A 55 -30.43 -4.88 34.05
CA MET A 55 -29.98 -5.60 35.24
C MET A 55 -31.11 -6.48 35.81
N THR A 56 -32.36 -5.98 35.89
CA THR A 56 -33.51 -6.74 36.38
C THR A 56 -33.78 -7.96 35.49
N THR A 57 -33.58 -7.84 34.17
CA THR A 57 -33.72 -8.95 33.22
C THR A 57 -32.48 -9.84 33.14
N LYS A 58 -31.47 -9.61 33.98
CA LYS A 58 -30.20 -10.36 34.05
C LYS A 58 -29.33 -10.27 32.77
N LEU A 59 -29.56 -9.28 31.91
CA LEU A 59 -28.71 -9.00 30.73
C LEU A 59 -27.45 -8.23 31.11
N ILE A 60 -27.47 -7.54 32.27
CA ILE A 60 -26.30 -6.86 32.84
C ILE A 60 -26.15 -7.32 34.28
N SER A 61 -24.93 -7.55 34.72
CA SER A 61 -24.62 -7.89 36.12
C SER A 61 -24.78 -6.67 37.04
N GLY A 62 -24.98 -6.90 38.35
CA GLY A 62 -25.03 -5.81 39.33
C GLY A 62 -23.74 -4.98 39.36
N THR A 63 -22.59 -5.61 39.21
CA THR A 63 -21.29 -4.93 39.10
C THR A 63 -21.22 -4.12 37.80
N GLY A 64 -21.70 -4.67 36.68
CA GLY A 64 -21.80 -3.96 35.41
C GLY A 64 -22.67 -2.71 35.51
N LEU A 65 -23.82 -2.78 36.16
CA LEU A 65 -24.68 -1.63 36.41
C LEU A 65 -23.95 -0.54 37.22
N GLN A 66 -23.21 -0.91 38.27
CA GLN A 66 -22.43 0.06 39.05
C GLN A 66 -21.37 0.77 38.23
N LEU A 67 -20.67 0.04 37.37
CA LEU A 67 -19.68 0.62 36.45
C LEU A 67 -20.34 1.58 35.45
N LEU A 68 -21.47 1.20 34.85
CA LEU A 68 -22.24 2.07 33.95
C LEU A 68 -22.69 3.36 34.63
N ARG A 69 -23.26 3.29 35.83
CA ARG A 69 -23.67 4.48 36.62
C ARG A 69 -22.51 5.43 36.94
N ARG A 70 -21.29 4.90 37.08
CA ARG A 70 -20.09 5.71 37.32
C ARG A 70 -19.58 6.35 36.04
N TYR A 71 -19.77 5.69 34.87
CA TYR A 71 -19.20 6.09 33.58
C TYR A 71 -20.15 6.95 32.74
N ASP A 72 -21.42 6.53 32.67
CA ASP A 72 -22.41 7.13 31.78
C ASP A 72 -22.71 8.59 32.16
N LYS A 73 -22.84 9.45 31.15
CA LYS A 73 -23.13 10.89 31.28
C LYS A 73 -22.16 11.66 32.20
N LYS A 74 -20.94 11.15 32.39
CA LYS A 74 -19.90 11.85 33.15
C LYS A 74 -18.99 12.65 32.20
N SER A 75 -18.23 13.62 32.75
CA SER A 75 -17.27 14.40 32.02
C SER A 75 -16.14 13.51 31.46
N GLU A 76 -15.56 13.92 30.33
CA GLU A 76 -14.46 13.20 29.70
C GLU A 76 -13.28 12.97 30.65
N SER A 77 -12.90 14.01 31.42
CA SER A 77 -11.80 13.92 32.39
C SER A 77 -12.06 12.86 33.46
N TYR A 78 -13.29 12.77 33.97
CA TYR A 78 -13.67 11.77 34.98
C TYR A 78 -13.69 10.37 34.37
N ARG A 79 -14.25 10.21 33.17
CA ARG A 79 -14.21 8.93 32.44
C ARG A 79 -12.77 8.48 32.13
N ALA A 80 -11.87 9.42 31.79
CA ALA A 80 -10.48 9.13 31.59
C ALA A 80 -9.82 8.52 32.82
N GLN A 81 -10.03 9.10 34.01
CA GLN A 81 -9.54 8.55 35.27
C GLN A 81 -10.06 7.14 35.53
N LEU A 82 -11.35 6.91 35.34
CA LEU A 82 -11.96 5.58 35.52
C LEU A 82 -11.34 4.52 34.62
N LEU A 83 -11.01 4.90 33.35
CA LEU A 83 -10.39 3.99 32.38
C LEU A 83 -8.90 3.78 32.65
N ASP A 84 -8.24 4.74 33.25
CA ASP A 84 -6.83 4.62 33.65
C ASP A 84 -6.70 3.76 34.93
N ASP A 85 -7.71 3.81 35.83
CA ASP A 85 -7.74 3.01 37.06
C ASP A 85 -8.12 1.55 36.78
N ASP A 86 -9.21 1.30 36.03
CA ASP A 86 -9.75 -0.04 35.77
C ASP A 86 -10.46 -0.13 34.41
N GLY A 87 -9.76 0.27 33.36
CA GLY A 87 -10.30 0.30 31.99
C GLY A 87 -10.80 -1.06 31.49
N LEU A 88 -10.18 -2.13 31.95
CA LEU A 88 -10.53 -3.50 31.55
C LEU A 88 -11.95 -3.89 31.95
N SER A 89 -12.36 -3.57 33.20
CA SER A 89 -13.71 -3.85 33.67
C SER A 89 -14.78 -3.12 32.86
N TYR A 90 -14.50 -1.87 32.41
CA TYR A 90 -15.40 -1.12 31.53
C TYR A 90 -15.50 -1.76 30.16
N VAL A 91 -14.38 -2.14 29.54
CA VAL A 91 -14.36 -2.82 28.24
C VAL A 91 -15.15 -4.13 28.30
N ARG A 92 -14.95 -4.92 29.35
CA ARG A 92 -15.70 -6.17 29.54
C ARG A 92 -17.23 -5.93 29.62
N VAL A 93 -17.67 -4.89 30.32
CA VAL A 93 -19.08 -4.52 30.38
C VAL A 93 -19.60 -4.09 29.00
N PHE A 94 -18.87 -3.26 28.28
CA PHE A 94 -19.27 -2.82 26.92
C PHE A 94 -19.40 -3.99 25.95
N VAL A 95 -18.41 -4.89 25.92
CA VAL A 95 -18.41 -6.09 25.07
C VAL A 95 -19.58 -7.02 25.44
N SER A 96 -19.83 -7.23 26.74
CA SER A 96 -20.99 -8.04 27.21
C SER A 96 -22.31 -7.46 26.74
N ILE A 97 -22.50 -6.13 26.86
CA ILE A 97 -23.72 -5.46 26.40
C ILE A 97 -23.91 -5.64 24.89
N LEU A 98 -22.88 -5.44 24.11
CA LEU A 98 -22.93 -5.62 22.65
C LEU A 98 -23.24 -7.06 22.24
N ARG A 99 -22.86 -8.05 23.07
CA ARG A 99 -23.13 -9.48 22.85
C ARG A 99 -24.57 -9.88 23.25
N ASP A 100 -25.05 -9.38 24.38
CA ASP A 100 -26.24 -9.91 25.04
C ASP A 100 -27.50 -9.06 24.79
N ILE A 101 -27.34 -7.80 24.33
CA ILE A 101 -28.45 -6.87 24.11
C ILE A 101 -28.57 -6.56 22.62
N PHE A 102 -29.71 -6.94 22.02
CA PHE A 102 -29.98 -6.73 20.58
C PHE A 102 -30.84 -5.49 20.30
N LYS A 103 -31.16 -4.66 21.31
CA LYS A 103 -31.89 -3.43 21.10
C LYS A 103 -30.99 -2.40 20.41
N GLU A 104 -31.32 -2.04 19.17
CA GLU A 104 -30.54 -1.17 18.30
C GLU A 104 -30.10 0.13 19.00
N GLU A 105 -31.01 0.84 19.63
CA GLU A 105 -30.73 2.09 20.37
C GLU A 105 -29.65 1.93 21.46
N THR A 106 -29.62 0.77 22.12
CA THR A 106 -28.64 0.49 23.18
C THR A 106 -27.28 0.10 22.59
N VAL A 107 -27.27 -0.68 21.52
CA VAL A 107 -26.06 -1.05 20.80
C VAL A 107 -25.41 0.18 20.22
N GLU A 108 -26.18 1.06 19.55
CA GLU A 108 -25.69 2.36 19.04
C GLU A 108 -25.06 3.21 20.15
N TYR A 109 -25.73 3.27 21.31
CA TYR A 109 -25.25 4.03 22.45
C TYR A 109 -23.90 3.52 22.97
N VAL A 110 -23.75 2.22 23.15
CA VAL A 110 -22.50 1.62 23.62
C VAL A 110 -21.39 1.77 22.60
N LEU A 111 -21.69 1.60 21.30
CA LEU A 111 -20.72 1.88 20.25
C LEU A 111 -20.28 3.35 20.24
N ALA A 112 -21.20 4.29 20.50
CA ALA A 112 -20.86 5.69 20.63
C ALA A 112 -19.95 5.97 21.84
N LEU A 113 -20.17 5.29 22.98
CA LEU A 113 -19.28 5.38 24.15
C LEU A 113 -17.87 4.85 23.85
N ILE A 114 -17.77 3.73 23.12
CA ILE A 114 -16.49 3.14 22.73
C ILE A 114 -15.78 4.06 21.68
N ASP A 115 -16.50 4.58 20.70
CA ASP A 115 -15.95 5.51 19.69
C ASP A 115 -15.38 6.77 20.38
N GLU A 116 -16.10 7.35 21.33
CA GLU A 116 -15.63 8.49 22.12
C GLU A 116 -14.39 8.15 22.96
N MET A 117 -14.40 7.00 23.64
CA MET A 117 -13.26 6.49 24.41
C MET A 117 -11.99 6.33 23.56
N LEU A 118 -12.11 5.77 22.36
CA LEU A 118 -10.98 5.52 21.45
C LEU A 118 -10.56 6.79 20.70
N THR A 119 -11.49 7.71 20.44
CA THR A 119 -11.19 9.02 19.83
C THR A 119 -10.41 9.90 20.79
N ALA A 120 -10.80 9.92 22.08
CA ALA A 120 -10.09 10.66 23.13
C ALA A 120 -8.67 10.11 23.37
N ASN A 121 -8.48 8.80 23.35
CA ASN A 121 -7.17 8.17 23.51
C ASN A 121 -7.09 6.83 22.75
N PRO A 122 -6.52 6.83 21.52
CA PRO A 122 -6.39 5.62 20.70
C PRO A 122 -5.61 4.47 21.37
N LYS A 123 -4.74 4.77 22.34
CA LYS A 123 -3.99 3.73 23.07
C LYS A 123 -4.89 2.80 23.88
N ARG A 124 -6.11 3.25 24.22
CA ARG A 124 -7.11 2.44 24.95
C ARG A 124 -7.61 1.24 24.14
N ALA A 125 -7.42 1.22 22.83
CA ALA A 125 -7.70 0.04 22.01
C ALA A 125 -6.95 -1.22 22.48
N ARG A 126 -5.82 -1.07 23.17
CA ARG A 126 -5.06 -2.19 23.78
C ARG A 126 -5.83 -2.91 24.88
N LEU A 127 -6.78 -2.27 25.53
CA LEU A 127 -7.61 -2.89 26.59
C LEU A 127 -8.44 -4.05 26.03
N PHE A 128 -8.78 -4.04 24.75
CA PHE A 128 -9.52 -5.14 24.09
C PHE A 128 -8.63 -6.37 23.80
N HIS A 129 -7.32 -6.26 24.00
CA HIS A 129 -6.35 -7.34 23.80
C HIS A 129 -5.76 -7.86 25.12
N ASP A 130 -6.34 -7.50 26.25
CA ASP A 130 -5.87 -7.98 27.54
C ASP A 130 -6.02 -9.50 27.66
N ASN A 131 -5.05 -10.16 28.28
CA ASN A 131 -5.01 -11.61 28.43
C ASN A 131 -6.22 -12.15 29.20
N SER A 132 -6.84 -11.36 30.07
CA SER A 132 -8.04 -11.75 30.81
C SER A 132 -9.31 -11.80 29.95
N LEU A 133 -9.27 -11.24 28.74
CA LEU A 133 -10.32 -11.37 27.70
C LEU A 133 -9.96 -12.44 26.66
N ALA A 134 -8.88 -13.21 26.89
CA ALA A 134 -8.37 -14.16 25.90
C ALA A 134 -9.38 -15.26 25.54
N ASP A 135 -10.28 -15.62 26.43
CA ASP A 135 -11.32 -16.63 26.21
C ASP A 135 -12.62 -16.05 25.63
N GLU A 136 -12.71 -14.72 25.52
CA GLU A 136 -13.87 -14.03 24.97
C GLU A 136 -13.61 -13.62 23.51
N ASP A 137 -14.60 -13.81 22.63
CA ASP A 137 -14.55 -13.23 21.29
C ASP A 137 -14.94 -11.75 21.41
N THR A 138 -13.92 -10.88 21.40
CA THR A 138 -14.11 -9.43 21.51
C THR A 138 -14.48 -8.77 20.18
N TYR A 139 -14.45 -9.50 19.06
CA TYR A 139 -14.72 -8.94 17.72
C TYR A 139 -16.13 -9.23 17.22
N GLU A 140 -16.70 -10.41 17.54
CA GLU A 140 -18.03 -10.82 17.08
C GLU A 140 -19.12 -9.78 17.39
N PRO A 141 -19.15 -9.14 18.60
CA PRO A 141 -20.21 -8.19 18.93
C PRO A 141 -20.28 -6.93 18.06
N PHE A 142 -19.24 -6.65 17.29
CA PHE A 142 -19.18 -5.49 16.39
C PHE A 142 -19.75 -5.75 14.99
N LEU A 143 -20.31 -6.92 14.72
CA LEU A 143 -20.71 -7.36 13.38
C LEU A 143 -22.24 -7.41 13.20
N SER A 144 -22.97 -6.29 13.28
CA SER A 144 -24.40 -6.28 12.95
C SER A 144 -24.95 -4.92 12.55
N ASN A 145 -25.86 -4.86 11.58
CA ASN A 145 -26.60 -3.73 11.01
C ASN A 145 -25.77 -2.56 10.43
N TRP A 146 -26.22 -1.86 9.37
CA TRP A 146 -25.40 -0.95 8.54
C TRP A 146 -24.86 0.31 9.26
N PHE A 147 -25.67 0.99 10.06
CA PHE A 147 -25.18 2.13 10.88
C PHE A 147 -24.22 1.64 11.95
N ILE A 148 -24.57 0.52 12.55
CA ILE A 148 -23.75 -0.21 13.48
C ILE A 148 -22.48 -0.72 12.78
N GLN A 149 -22.58 -1.18 11.52
CA GLN A 149 -21.43 -1.63 10.73
C GLN A 149 -20.41 -0.53 10.49
N GLU A 150 -20.83 0.70 10.16
CA GLU A 150 -19.94 1.83 9.96
C GLU A 150 -19.12 2.15 11.23
N LYS A 151 -19.80 2.29 12.37
CA LYS A 151 -19.15 2.52 13.67
C LYS A 151 -18.34 1.32 14.13
N SER A 152 -18.91 0.14 14.00
CA SER A 152 -18.25 -1.12 14.37
C SER A 152 -16.99 -1.37 13.56
N CYS A 153 -17.00 -1.13 12.25
CA CYS A 153 -15.83 -1.28 11.41
C CYS A 153 -14.71 -0.31 11.80
N LYS A 154 -15.05 0.96 12.10
CA LYS A 154 -14.07 1.94 12.59
C LYS A 154 -13.46 1.49 13.91
N ILE A 155 -14.28 1.09 14.86
CA ILE A 155 -13.84 0.61 16.17
C ILE A 155 -13.00 -0.65 16.02
N LEU A 156 -13.46 -1.63 15.24
CA LEU A 156 -12.75 -2.88 14.96
C LEU A 156 -11.39 -2.61 14.29
N ALA A 157 -11.33 -1.71 13.33
CA ALA A 157 -10.08 -1.32 12.68
C ALA A 157 -9.08 -0.73 13.69
N LEU A 158 -9.54 0.12 14.62
CA LEU A 158 -8.70 0.69 15.69
C LEU A 158 -8.23 -0.38 16.67
N ILE A 159 -9.12 -1.28 17.09
CA ILE A 159 -8.80 -2.37 18.01
C ILE A 159 -7.75 -3.28 17.37
N VAL A 160 -7.99 -3.77 16.17
CA VAL A 160 -7.06 -4.67 15.45
C VAL A 160 -5.69 -4.01 15.22
N SER A 161 -5.67 -2.72 14.84
CA SER A 161 -4.42 -2.00 14.60
C SER A 161 -3.57 -1.80 15.87
N ALA A 162 -4.19 -1.90 17.05
CA ALA A 162 -3.51 -1.80 18.34
C ALA A 162 -3.05 -3.16 18.90
N ARG A 163 -3.26 -4.26 18.17
CA ARG A 163 -2.85 -5.60 18.56
C ARG A 163 -1.34 -5.66 18.87
N PRO A 164 -0.92 -6.27 19.99
CA PRO A 164 0.50 -6.51 20.25
C PRO A 164 1.10 -7.37 19.15
N LYS A 165 2.22 -6.93 18.56
CA LYS A 165 2.97 -7.77 17.62
C LYS A 165 3.55 -8.95 18.41
N SER A 166 3.27 -10.18 17.97
CA SER A 166 3.95 -11.36 18.48
C SER A 166 5.45 -11.16 18.28
N GLN A 167 6.22 -11.06 19.37
CA GLN A 167 7.65 -11.15 19.28
C GLN A 167 7.95 -12.60 18.83
N ASP A 168 8.62 -12.77 17.70
CA ASP A 168 9.17 -14.05 17.25
C ASP A 168 10.30 -14.47 18.20
N GLY A 169 9.93 -14.95 19.39
CA GLY A 169 10.79 -15.64 20.32
C GLY A 169 10.62 -17.17 20.13
N PRO A 170 11.65 -18.00 20.41
CA PRO A 170 11.54 -19.44 20.28
C PRO A 170 10.40 -19.97 21.15
N VAL A 171 9.38 -20.51 20.50
CA VAL A 171 8.17 -21.07 21.12
C VAL A 171 8.57 -22.25 21.99
N SER A 172 8.37 -22.16 23.31
CA SER A 172 8.43 -23.30 24.22
C SER A 172 7.29 -24.28 23.86
N ASN A 173 7.65 -25.53 23.64
CA ASN A 173 6.76 -26.63 23.25
C ASN A 173 5.65 -26.85 24.31
N GLY A 174 4.44 -26.39 24.04
CA GLY A 174 3.28 -26.69 24.89
C GLY A 174 1.97 -26.01 24.54
N GLU A 175 1.99 -24.80 23.98
CA GLU A 175 0.76 -24.00 23.73
C GLU A 175 0.40 -23.80 22.24
N ALA A 176 1.03 -24.54 21.35
CA ALA A 176 0.97 -24.30 19.90
C ALA A 176 -0.41 -24.55 19.25
N SER A 177 -1.30 -25.32 19.86
CA SER A 177 -2.60 -25.69 19.27
C SER A 177 -3.69 -24.62 19.44
N ASN A 178 -3.73 -23.96 20.61
CA ASN A 178 -4.71 -22.90 20.88
C ASN A 178 -4.34 -21.57 20.21
N SER A 179 -3.06 -21.26 20.14
CA SER A 179 -2.54 -20.06 19.47
C SER A 179 -2.80 -20.10 17.95
N LYS A 180 -2.62 -21.26 17.28
CA LYS A 180 -2.92 -21.43 15.85
C LYS A 180 -4.41 -21.30 15.52
N ARG A 181 -5.33 -21.81 16.37
CA ARG A 181 -6.77 -21.66 16.14
C ARG A 181 -7.25 -20.21 16.31
N LYS A 182 -6.71 -19.45 17.27
CA LYS A 182 -7.02 -18.02 17.45
C LYS A 182 -6.48 -17.15 16.30
N SER A 183 -5.28 -17.46 15.81
CA SER A 183 -4.69 -16.75 14.67
C SER A 183 -5.53 -16.91 13.39
N THR A 184 -5.96 -18.13 13.06
CA THR A 184 -6.81 -18.38 11.88
C THR A 184 -8.16 -17.67 11.94
N THR A 185 -8.78 -17.56 13.13
CA THR A 185 -10.07 -16.86 13.28
C THR A 185 -9.95 -15.35 13.06
N ILE A 186 -8.88 -14.73 13.56
CA ILE A 186 -8.61 -13.29 13.38
C ILE A 186 -8.28 -12.98 11.91
N ASP A 187 -7.49 -13.83 11.27
CA ASP A 187 -7.12 -13.67 9.88
C ASP A 187 -8.33 -13.75 8.95
N ASP A 188 -9.29 -14.63 9.26
CA ASP A 188 -10.55 -14.75 8.51
C ASP A 188 -11.45 -13.51 8.71
N VAL A 189 -11.49 -12.97 9.93
CA VAL A 189 -12.21 -11.70 10.23
C VAL A 189 -11.59 -10.54 9.47
N LEU A 190 -10.26 -10.44 9.44
CA LEU A 190 -9.56 -9.38 8.72
C LEU A 190 -9.79 -9.46 7.21
N LYS A 191 -9.77 -10.66 6.63
CA LYS A 191 -10.09 -10.85 5.20
C LYS A 191 -11.52 -10.42 4.89
N GLY A 192 -12.51 -10.88 5.69
CA GLY A 192 -13.90 -10.49 5.52
C GLY A 192 -14.10 -8.97 5.65
N LEU A 193 -13.40 -8.32 6.59
CA LEU A 193 -13.43 -6.87 6.75
C LEU A 193 -12.84 -6.15 5.53
N VAL A 194 -11.71 -6.62 4.99
CA VAL A 194 -11.12 -6.05 3.77
C VAL A 194 -12.05 -6.19 2.57
N GLU A 195 -12.69 -7.35 2.38
CA GLU A 195 -13.66 -7.57 1.32
C GLU A 195 -14.85 -6.60 1.43
N TRP A 196 -15.37 -6.41 2.65
CA TRP A 196 -16.44 -5.44 2.89
C TRP A 196 -15.99 -4.01 2.61
N LEU A 197 -14.80 -3.59 3.05
CA LEU A 197 -14.25 -2.27 2.78
C LEU A 197 -14.07 -2.02 1.28
N CYS A 198 -13.59 -3.02 0.54
CA CYS A 198 -13.52 -2.94 -0.92
C CYS A 198 -14.91 -2.83 -1.57
N ALA A 199 -15.92 -3.53 -1.03
CA ALA A 199 -17.30 -3.39 -1.49
C ALA A 199 -17.84 -1.98 -1.25
N GLN A 200 -17.55 -1.36 -0.09
CA GLN A 200 -17.92 0.04 0.19
C GLN A 200 -17.23 1.04 -0.73
N LEU A 201 -15.99 0.79 -1.14
CA LEU A 201 -15.30 1.64 -2.12
C LEU A 201 -15.91 1.53 -3.52
N LYS A 202 -16.46 0.36 -3.90
CA LYS A 202 -17.13 0.13 -5.20
C LYS A 202 -18.56 0.68 -5.22
N ASN A 203 -19.34 0.30 -4.22
CA ASN A 203 -20.75 0.60 -4.08
C ASN A 203 -21.04 0.99 -2.64
N PRO A 204 -20.85 2.26 -2.27
CA PRO A 204 -21.04 2.70 -0.89
C PRO A 204 -22.48 2.52 -0.44
N SER A 205 -22.67 1.94 0.74
CA SER A 205 -24.01 1.79 1.37
C SER A 205 -24.64 3.14 1.66
N HIS A 206 -23.81 4.18 1.88
CA HIS A 206 -24.26 5.55 2.06
C HIS A 206 -23.46 6.50 1.15
N PRO A 207 -24.11 7.34 0.33
CA PRO A 207 -23.45 8.13 -0.71
C PRO A 207 -22.42 9.13 -0.17
N GLY A 208 -22.64 9.69 1.02
CA GLY A 208 -21.75 10.72 1.60
C GLY A 208 -20.70 10.18 2.58
N ARG A 209 -20.90 8.98 3.16
CA ARG A 209 -20.07 8.46 4.26
C ARG A 209 -19.38 7.14 4.00
N GLY A 210 -19.93 6.31 3.12
CA GLY A 210 -19.40 4.95 2.90
C GLY A 210 -17.93 4.96 2.48
N ILE A 211 -17.56 5.80 1.51
CA ILE A 211 -16.17 5.92 1.04
C ILE A 211 -15.24 6.51 2.11
N PRO A 212 -15.56 7.67 2.77
CA PRO A 212 -14.69 8.21 3.82
C PRO A 212 -14.44 7.22 4.97
N VAL A 213 -15.47 6.51 5.43
CA VAL A 213 -15.31 5.51 6.49
C VAL A 213 -14.44 4.34 6.03
N ALA A 214 -14.67 3.82 4.83
CA ALA A 214 -13.87 2.73 4.29
C ALA A 214 -12.38 3.12 4.18
N VAL A 215 -12.07 4.33 3.69
CA VAL A 215 -10.69 4.82 3.59
C VAL A 215 -10.07 5.03 4.97
N ASN A 216 -10.80 5.59 5.92
CA ASN A 216 -10.32 5.77 7.30
C ASN A 216 -9.98 4.42 7.96
N CYS A 217 -10.85 3.42 7.83
CA CYS A 217 -10.59 2.07 8.32
C CYS A 217 -9.37 1.44 7.64
N LEU A 218 -9.24 1.58 6.33
CA LEU A 218 -8.08 1.08 5.58
C LEU A 218 -6.78 1.75 6.02
N ALA A 219 -6.78 3.07 6.27
CA ALA A 219 -5.61 3.78 6.77
C ALA A 219 -5.11 3.24 8.13
N ALA A 220 -6.02 2.76 8.98
CA ALA A 220 -5.67 2.10 10.22
C ALA A 220 -5.14 0.66 10.00
N LEU A 221 -5.81 -0.11 9.14
CA LEU A 221 -5.60 -1.55 8.96
C LEU A 221 -4.41 -1.89 8.05
N LEU A 222 -4.09 -1.08 7.03
CA LEU A 222 -2.99 -1.35 6.07
C LEU A 222 -1.59 -1.34 6.72
N LYS A 223 -1.48 -1.01 8.00
CA LYS A 223 -0.27 -1.24 8.80
C LYS A 223 0.03 -2.72 8.98
N GLU A 224 -1.01 -3.58 8.92
CA GLU A 224 -0.88 -5.02 9.05
C GLU A 224 -0.51 -5.68 7.70
N PRO A 225 0.53 -6.54 7.64
CA PRO A 225 0.96 -7.18 6.40
C PRO A 225 -0.14 -8.03 5.74
N LEU A 226 -0.94 -8.74 6.53
CA LEU A 226 -2.03 -9.57 6.04
C LEU A 226 -3.10 -8.73 5.34
N VAL A 227 -3.42 -7.56 5.90
CA VAL A 227 -4.40 -6.64 5.31
C VAL A 227 -3.90 -6.11 3.96
N ARG A 228 -2.61 -5.75 3.85
CA ARG A 228 -2.02 -5.34 2.56
C ARG A 228 -2.14 -6.43 1.51
N SER A 229 -1.82 -7.68 1.88
CA SER A 229 -1.95 -8.83 0.98
C SER A 229 -3.39 -9.03 0.53
N SER A 230 -4.35 -9.09 1.47
CA SER A 230 -5.77 -9.29 1.17
C SER A 230 -6.34 -8.14 0.33
N PHE A 231 -5.93 -6.90 0.60
CA PHE A 231 -6.37 -5.71 -0.13
C PHE A 231 -5.89 -5.70 -1.59
N VAL A 232 -4.64 -6.12 -1.83
CA VAL A 232 -4.10 -6.27 -3.19
C VAL A 232 -4.81 -7.39 -3.93
N GLN A 233 -5.04 -8.55 -3.28
CA GLN A 233 -5.77 -9.68 -3.87
C GLN A 233 -7.23 -9.33 -4.24
N ALA A 234 -7.86 -8.41 -3.50
CA ALA A 234 -9.20 -7.91 -3.77
C ALA A 234 -9.24 -6.77 -4.83
N ASP A 235 -8.15 -6.51 -5.56
CA ASP A 235 -8.01 -5.39 -6.50
C ASP A 235 -8.22 -3.99 -5.85
N GLY A 236 -8.04 -3.89 -4.54
CA GLY A 236 -8.32 -2.68 -3.76
C GLY A 236 -7.51 -1.46 -4.19
N VAL A 237 -6.28 -1.66 -4.69
CA VAL A 237 -5.41 -0.56 -5.16
C VAL A 237 -6.09 0.25 -6.27
N LYS A 238 -6.79 -0.41 -7.20
CA LYS A 238 -7.53 0.25 -8.28
C LYS A 238 -8.66 1.13 -7.76
N LEU A 239 -9.25 0.77 -6.61
CA LEU A 239 -10.35 1.50 -6.00
C LEU A 239 -9.91 2.80 -5.34
N LEU A 240 -8.66 2.87 -4.87
CA LEU A 240 -8.09 4.09 -4.29
C LEU A 240 -7.70 5.12 -5.37
N THR A 241 -7.26 4.67 -6.54
CA THR A 241 -6.76 5.55 -7.60
C THR A 241 -7.73 6.67 -8.00
N PRO A 242 -9.04 6.45 -8.19
CA PRO A 242 -9.99 7.52 -8.51
C PRO A 242 -10.15 8.56 -7.41
N LEU A 243 -9.91 8.19 -6.14
CA LEU A 243 -10.03 9.05 -4.98
C LEU A 243 -8.81 9.99 -4.81
N ILE A 244 -7.71 9.73 -5.51
CA ILE A 244 -6.55 10.60 -5.57
C ILE A 244 -6.84 11.66 -6.63
N SER A 245 -7.43 12.78 -6.20
CA SER A 245 -7.71 13.90 -7.07
C SER A 245 -7.34 15.20 -6.33
N PRO A 246 -6.75 16.19 -7.03
CA PRO A 246 -6.59 17.51 -6.44
C PRO A 246 -7.96 17.96 -5.94
N ALA A 247 -7.99 18.51 -4.73
CA ALA A 247 -9.23 18.86 -4.05
C ALA A 247 -10.14 19.71 -4.97
N SER A 248 -11.04 19.06 -5.70
CA SER A 248 -12.20 19.71 -6.23
C SER A 248 -13.04 20.16 -5.03
N THR A 249 -13.78 21.24 -5.16
CA THR A 249 -14.59 21.86 -4.11
C THR A 249 -15.54 20.90 -3.36
N GLN A 250 -15.65 19.65 -3.77
CA GLN A 250 -16.54 18.63 -3.22
C GLN A 250 -15.84 17.55 -2.39
N GLN A 251 -14.51 17.37 -2.54
CA GLN A 251 -13.81 16.33 -1.80
C GLN A 251 -13.17 16.88 -0.53
N SER A 252 -13.42 16.22 0.60
CA SER A 252 -12.79 16.54 1.87
C SER A 252 -11.27 16.40 1.80
N ILE A 253 -10.53 17.40 2.27
CA ILE A 253 -9.06 17.33 2.41
C ILE A 253 -8.65 16.16 3.29
N GLN A 254 -9.47 15.79 4.26
CA GLN A 254 -9.24 14.64 5.13
C GLN A 254 -9.30 13.34 4.34
N LEU A 255 -10.30 13.17 3.47
CA LEU A 255 -10.42 11.98 2.61
C LEU A 255 -9.21 11.85 1.67
N LEU A 256 -8.76 12.96 1.06
CA LEU A 256 -7.57 12.96 0.22
C LEU A 256 -6.33 12.55 1.01
N TYR A 257 -6.14 13.12 2.22
CA TYR A 257 -5.02 12.78 3.10
C TYR A 257 -5.01 11.28 3.45
N GLU A 258 -6.15 10.74 3.89
CA GLU A 258 -6.26 9.33 4.27
C GLU A 258 -6.09 8.39 3.07
N THR A 259 -6.60 8.78 1.90
CA THR A 259 -6.36 8.03 0.65
C THR A 259 -4.87 7.98 0.31
N CYS A 260 -4.18 9.12 0.35
CA CYS A 260 -2.73 9.18 0.12
C CYS A 260 -1.95 8.38 1.19
N LEU A 261 -2.42 8.38 2.44
CA LEU A 261 -1.86 7.59 3.53
C LEU A 261 -1.99 6.07 3.25
N CYS A 262 -3.13 5.63 2.73
CA CYS A 262 -3.30 4.23 2.30
C CYS A 262 -2.28 3.86 1.21
N VAL A 263 -2.08 4.72 0.22
CA VAL A 263 -1.09 4.47 -0.85
C VAL A 263 0.34 4.47 -0.30
N TRP A 264 0.66 5.35 0.64
CA TRP A 264 1.95 5.35 1.33
C TRP A 264 2.20 4.04 2.08
N LEU A 265 1.20 3.52 2.81
CA LEU A 265 1.31 2.22 3.49
C LEU A 265 1.49 1.06 2.49
N LEU A 266 0.86 1.13 1.33
CA LEU A 266 1.01 0.15 0.25
C LEU A 266 2.37 0.23 -0.44
N SER A 267 3.04 1.39 -0.45
CA SER A 267 4.36 1.55 -1.05
C SER A 267 5.49 0.78 -0.35
N PHE A 268 5.22 0.15 0.80
CA PHE A 268 6.12 -0.77 1.50
C PHE A 268 5.88 -2.25 1.16
N TYR A 269 4.92 -2.55 0.28
CA TYR A 269 4.54 -3.92 -0.06
C TYR A 269 4.76 -4.18 -1.55
N GLU A 270 5.72 -5.02 -1.92
CA GLU A 270 6.18 -5.22 -3.30
C GLU A 270 5.04 -5.56 -4.28
N PRO A 271 4.11 -6.50 -3.99
CA PRO A 271 3.00 -6.77 -4.90
C PRO A 271 2.08 -5.56 -5.14
N ALA A 272 1.95 -4.65 -4.16
CA ALA A 272 1.20 -3.42 -4.35
C ALA A 272 1.94 -2.44 -5.25
N ILE A 273 3.28 -2.39 -5.16
CA ILE A 273 4.13 -1.54 -6.00
C ILE A 273 4.00 -1.93 -7.47
N GLU A 274 3.95 -3.22 -7.80
CA GLU A 274 3.69 -3.72 -9.16
C GLU A 274 2.35 -3.22 -9.70
N TYR A 275 1.30 -3.24 -8.86
CA TYR A 275 0.01 -2.66 -9.22
C TYR A 275 0.07 -1.14 -9.42
N LEU A 276 0.78 -0.43 -8.55
CA LEU A 276 0.94 1.02 -8.66
C LEU A 276 1.68 1.42 -9.95
N ALA A 277 2.61 0.59 -10.43
CA ALA A 277 3.32 0.81 -11.68
C ALA A 277 2.41 0.73 -12.92
N THR A 278 1.37 -0.11 -12.89
CA THR A 278 0.44 -0.32 -14.01
C THR A 278 -0.78 0.60 -13.97
N THR A 279 -1.01 1.31 -12.85
CA THR A 279 -2.16 2.19 -12.67
C THR A 279 -1.80 3.66 -12.91
N ARG A 280 -2.81 4.52 -13.08
CA ARG A 280 -2.62 5.97 -13.16
C ARG A 280 -2.40 6.64 -11.79
N THR A 281 -1.93 5.90 -10.79
CA THR A 281 -1.72 6.41 -9.44
C THR A 281 -0.59 7.42 -9.38
N LEU A 282 0.54 7.15 -10.04
CA LEU A 282 1.70 8.04 -10.05
C LEU A 282 1.39 9.44 -10.62
N PRO A 283 0.80 9.58 -11.83
CA PRO A 283 0.41 10.89 -12.35
C PRO A 283 -0.52 11.66 -11.41
N ARG A 284 -1.47 10.99 -10.78
CA ARG A 284 -2.41 11.61 -9.83
C ARG A 284 -1.71 12.09 -8.55
N LEU A 285 -0.78 11.32 -8.00
CA LEU A 285 0.02 11.75 -6.86
C LEU A 285 0.85 13.00 -7.19
N ILE A 286 1.44 13.04 -8.39
CA ILE A 286 2.21 14.21 -8.85
C ILE A 286 1.29 15.44 -9.02
N GLU A 287 0.09 15.26 -9.54
CA GLU A 287 -0.89 16.33 -9.65
C GLU A 287 -1.34 16.87 -8.28
N VAL A 288 -1.58 15.96 -7.31
CA VAL A 288 -1.92 16.34 -5.94
C VAL A 288 -0.78 17.15 -5.30
N VAL A 289 0.47 16.69 -5.41
CA VAL A 289 1.60 17.39 -4.79
C VAL A 289 1.89 18.74 -5.43
N LYS A 290 1.58 18.90 -6.73
CA LYS A 290 1.70 20.15 -7.47
C LYS A 290 0.65 21.19 -7.03
N SER A 291 -0.55 20.74 -6.68
CA SER A 291 -1.71 21.64 -6.42
C SER A 291 -2.04 21.82 -4.94
N SER A 292 -1.60 20.93 -4.06
CA SER A 292 -1.95 20.96 -2.64
C SER A 292 -1.10 21.97 -1.85
N THR A 293 -1.77 22.75 -1.00
CA THR A 293 -1.13 23.66 -0.04
C THR A 293 -1.12 23.11 1.39
N LYS A 294 -1.64 21.91 1.60
CA LYS A 294 -1.75 21.30 2.93
C LYS A 294 -0.53 20.42 3.21
N GLU A 295 0.31 20.84 4.16
CA GLU A 295 1.57 20.16 4.51
C GLU A 295 1.41 18.66 4.74
N LYS A 296 0.37 18.23 5.49
CA LYS A 296 0.11 16.81 5.76
C LYS A 296 -0.10 16.00 4.49
N VAL A 297 -0.82 16.55 3.49
CA VAL A 297 -1.07 15.88 2.21
C VAL A 297 0.23 15.82 1.40
N VAL A 298 0.92 16.95 1.27
CA VAL A 298 2.18 17.04 0.53
C VAL A 298 3.21 16.08 1.13
N ARG A 299 3.37 16.04 2.45
CA ARG A 299 4.30 15.15 3.15
C ARG A 299 4.04 13.68 2.80
N VAL A 300 2.81 13.21 2.93
CA VAL A 300 2.48 11.80 2.66
C VAL A 300 2.74 11.45 1.21
N VAL A 301 2.41 12.34 0.26
CA VAL A 301 2.68 12.09 -1.17
C VAL A 301 4.19 12.09 -1.45
N VAL A 302 4.95 13.04 -0.92
CA VAL A 302 6.42 13.10 -1.10
C VAL A 302 7.08 11.84 -0.52
N LEU A 303 6.66 11.40 0.66
CA LEU A 303 7.13 10.14 1.26
C LEU A 303 6.81 8.92 0.39
N THR A 304 5.63 8.90 -0.25
CA THR A 304 5.24 7.83 -1.19
C THR A 304 6.14 7.85 -2.43
N LEU A 305 6.34 9.02 -3.05
CA LEU A 305 7.21 9.17 -4.22
C LEU A 305 8.66 8.77 -3.90
N ARG A 306 9.18 9.15 -2.73
CA ARG A 306 10.50 8.73 -2.25
C ARG A 306 10.61 7.20 -2.14
N ASN A 307 9.60 6.53 -1.59
CA ASN A 307 9.59 5.07 -1.46
C ASN A 307 9.53 4.37 -2.83
N LEU A 308 8.81 4.93 -3.80
CA LEU A 308 8.65 4.38 -5.13
C LEU A 308 9.85 4.66 -6.05
N LEU A 309 10.60 5.75 -5.81
CA LEU A 309 11.71 6.19 -6.68
C LEU A 309 12.73 5.10 -7.00
N PRO A 310 13.20 4.26 -6.05
CA PRO A 310 14.18 3.20 -6.33
C PRO A 310 13.57 1.96 -6.98
N LYS A 311 12.26 1.93 -7.26
CA LYS A 311 11.53 0.75 -7.70
C LYS A 311 11.25 0.78 -9.20
N GLY A 312 11.65 -0.28 -9.90
CA GLY A 312 11.31 -0.49 -11.30
C GLY A 312 11.52 0.75 -12.19
N THR A 313 10.49 1.12 -12.96
CA THR A 313 10.50 2.24 -13.91
C THR A 313 10.00 3.57 -13.31
N PHE A 314 9.71 3.62 -12.00
CA PHE A 314 9.13 4.83 -11.40
C PHE A 314 9.99 6.07 -11.55
N ALA A 315 11.32 5.95 -11.42
CA ALA A 315 12.22 7.09 -11.56
C ALA A 315 12.12 7.74 -12.96
N ALA A 316 12.11 6.95 -14.02
CA ALA A 316 11.95 7.45 -15.39
C ALA A 316 10.59 8.16 -15.56
N HIS A 317 9.49 7.50 -15.14
CA HIS A 317 8.16 8.10 -15.21
C HIS A 317 8.02 9.39 -14.38
N MET A 318 8.66 9.48 -13.20
CA MET A 318 8.68 10.70 -12.39
C MET A 318 9.41 11.84 -13.10
N ILE A 319 10.50 11.55 -13.79
CA ILE A 319 11.27 12.53 -14.58
C ILE A 319 10.44 13.00 -15.77
N ASP A 320 9.81 12.08 -16.50
CA ASP A 320 8.95 12.39 -17.67
C ASP A 320 7.74 13.24 -17.28
N LEU A 321 7.19 13.04 -16.08
CA LEU A 321 6.07 13.83 -15.52
C LEU A 321 6.53 15.18 -14.92
N GLY A 322 7.79 15.54 -15.03
CA GLY A 322 8.34 16.83 -14.59
C GLY A 322 8.47 16.96 -13.06
N LEU A 323 8.55 15.85 -12.34
CA LEU A 323 8.68 15.88 -10.88
C LEU A 323 9.92 16.65 -10.38
N PRO A 324 11.10 16.65 -11.06
CA PRO A 324 12.26 17.45 -10.63
C PRO A 324 11.96 18.93 -10.47
N GLN A 325 11.25 19.55 -11.44
CA GLN A 325 10.86 20.95 -11.39
C GLN A 325 9.81 21.22 -10.28
N ILE A 326 8.88 20.28 -10.08
CA ILE A 326 7.88 20.37 -9.01
C ILE A 326 8.56 20.34 -7.64
N VAL A 327 9.52 19.44 -7.43
CA VAL A 327 10.28 19.36 -6.15
C VAL A 327 11.04 20.67 -5.87
N GLN A 328 11.67 21.26 -6.89
CA GLN A 328 12.31 22.57 -6.73
C GLN A 328 11.32 23.66 -6.33
N SER A 329 10.15 23.69 -6.96
CA SER A 329 9.07 24.64 -6.61
C SER A 329 8.55 24.44 -5.20
N LEU A 330 8.41 23.17 -4.74
CA LEU A 330 7.99 22.85 -3.39
C LEU A 330 9.04 23.27 -2.35
N LYS A 331 10.32 23.08 -2.63
CA LYS A 331 11.42 23.51 -1.74
C LYS A 331 11.53 25.02 -1.59
N ALA A 332 11.04 25.78 -2.58
CA ALA A 332 11.00 27.24 -2.52
C ALA A 332 9.85 27.78 -1.61
N GLN A 333 8.92 26.91 -1.20
CA GLN A 333 7.82 27.27 -0.30
C GLN A 333 8.27 27.18 1.17
N ALA A 334 7.66 28.01 2.02
CA ALA A 334 7.93 27.98 3.46
C ALA A 334 7.09 26.89 4.14
N TRP A 335 7.65 25.72 4.31
CA TRP A 335 7.03 24.62 5.06
C TRP A 335 7.48 24.66 6.51
N SER A 336 6.59 24.33 7.44
CA SER A 336 6.89 24.22 8.88
C SER A 336 7.29 22.79 9.30
N ASP A 337 7.06 21.81 8.44
CA ASP A 337 7.26 20.39 8.70
C ASP A 337 8.67 19.94 8.28
N GLU A 338 9.54 19.70 9.28
CA GLU A 338 10.94 19.29 9.07
C GLU A 338 11.06 17.95 8.33
N ASP A 339 10.16 17.00 8.62
CA ASP A 339 10.12 15.68 7.94
C ASP A 339 9.82 15.84 6.44
N LEU A 340 8.97 16.83 6.08
CA LEU A 340 8.67 17.14 4.69
C LEU A 340 9.90 17.73 3.99
N LEU A 341 10.61 18.66 4.64
CA LEU A 341 11.82 19.27 4.06
C LEU A 341 12.92 18.21 3.83
N GLU A 342 13.12 17.32 4.78
CA GLU A 342 14.08 16.24 4.63
C GLU A 342 13.68 15.28 3.50
N ALA A 343 12.41 14.88 3.43
CA ALA A 343 11.90 14.02 2.38
C ALA A 343 12.03 14.65 0.97
N LEU A 344 11.81 15.97 0.84
CA LEU A 344 12.03 16.71 -0.40
C LEU A 344 13.50 16.73 -0.82
N ASN A 345 14.44 16.89 0.13
CA ASN A 345 15.86 16.85 -0.15
C ASN A 345 16.29 15.45 -0.63
N GLN A 346 15.86 14.40 0.03
CA GLN A 346 16.15 13.02 -0.35
C GLN A 346 15.56 12.66 -1.74
N LEU A 347 14.34 13.11 -2.01
CA LEU A 347 13.69 12.90 -3.30
C LEU A 347 14.42 13.65 -4.42
N GLU A 348 14.83 14.90 -4.20
CA GLU A 348 15.60 15.69 -5.17
C GLU A 348 16.94 15.02 -5.51
N GLU A 349 17.69 14.59 -4.49
CA GLU A 349 18.97 13.93 -4.67
C GLU A 349 18.81 12.62 -5.47
N GLY A 350 17.86 11.78 -5.11
CA GLY A 350 17.58 10.55 -5.84
C GLY A 350 17.13 10.79 -7.28
N LEU A 351 16.35 11.83 -7.56
CA LEU A 351 15.97 12.23 -8.92
C LEU A 351 17.19 12.70 -9.73
N LYS A 352 18.08 13.53 -9.14
CA LYS A 352 19.33 13.99 -9.81
C LYS A 352 20.23 12.82 -10.19
N ASP A 353 20.36 11.83 -9.33
CA ASP A 353 21.17 10.64 -9.59
C ASP A 353 20.56 9.76 -10.69
N ASN A 354 19.23 9.64 -10.73
CA ASN A 354 18.55 8.94 -11.83
C ASN A 354 18.68 9.69 -13.16
N ILE A 355 18.56 11.01 -13.18
CA ILE A 355 18.78 11.83 -14.39
C ILE A 355 20.20 11.63 -14.93
N LYS A 356 21.21 11.64 -14.07
CA LYS A 356 22.61 11.38 -14.48
C LYS A 356 22.76 9.98 -15.11
N ARG A 357 22.15 8.97 -14.52
CA ARG A 357 22.18 7.58 -15.03
C ARG A 357 21.49 7.45 -16.38
N LEU A 358 20.29 7.98 -16.53
CA LEU A 358 19.53 8.00 -17.79
C LEU A 358 20.31 8.75 -18.88
N SER A 359 20.88 9.93 -18.55
CA SER A 359 21.68 10.69 -19.52
C SER A 359 22.97 10.00 -19.94
N SER A 360 23.59 9.18 -19.07
CA SER A 360 24.78 8.41 -19.41
C SER A 360 24.46 7.24 -20.32
N PHE A 361 23.33 6.55 -20.12
CA PHE A 361 22.91 5.48 -21.01
C PHE A 361 22.49 5.99 -22.38
N ASP A 362 21.79 7.13 -22.45
CA ASP A 362 21.42 7.74 -23.72
C ASP A 362 22.65 8.16 -24.54
N LYS A 363 23.68 8.71 -23.90
CA LYS A 363 24.97 9.00 -24.56
C LYS A 363 25.63 7.74 -25.09
N TYR A 364 25.68 6.69 -24.27
CA TYR A 364 26.20 5.39 -24.68
C TYR A 364 25.44 4.82 -25.88
N LYS A 365 24.11 4.87 -25.83
CA LYS A 365 23.23 4.42 -26.91
C LYS A 365 23.50 5.17 -28.21
N GLN A 366 23.63 6.49 -28.14
CA GLN A 366 23.99 7.31 -29.32
C GLN A 366 25.38 6.94 -29.88
N GLU A 367 26.38 6.77 -29.02
CA GLU A 367 27.73 6.38 -29.42
C GLU A 367 27.72 5.04 -30.18
N VAL A 368 27.02 4.02 -29.64
CA VAL A 368 26.87 2.71 -30.27
C VAL A 368 26.13 2.82 -31.61
N LEU A 369 24.99 3.54 -31.66
CA LEU A 369 24.16 3.66 -32.87
C LEU A 369 24.87 4.42 -34.00
N LEU A 370 25.76 5.36 -33.67
CA LEU A 370 26.61 6.07 -34.64
C LEU A 370 27.80 5.22 -35.15
N GLY A 371 28.07 4.09 -34.48
CA GLY A 371 29.19 3.22 -34.82
C GLY A 371 30.59 3.79 -34.49
N HIS A 372 30.66 4.92 -33.80
CA HIS A 372 31.90 5.57 -33.38
C HIS A 372 32.20 5.26 -31.91
N LEU A 373 32.66 4.06 -31.64
CA LEU A 373 33.02 3.63 -30.30
C LEU A 373 34.44 4.02 -29.94
N ASP A 374 34.62 4.74 -28.84
CA ASP A 374 35.92 5.01 -28.23
C ASP A 374 35.88 4.75 -26.73
N TRP A 375 37.04 4.54 -26.12
CA TRP A 375 37.10 4.30 -24.67
C TRP A 375 36.61 5.52 -23.87
N SER A 376 35.57 5.33 -23.10
CA SER A 376 35.09 6.29 -22.13
C SER A 376 35.02 5.64 -20.74
N PRO A 377 34.93 6.42 -19.67
CA PRO A 377 34.76 5.86 -18.32
C PRO A 377 33.55 4.92 -18.17
N MET A 378 32.49 5.13 -18.95
CA MET A 378 31.25 4.33 -18.90
C MET A 378 31.50 2.86 -19.20
N HIS A 379 32.34 2.53 -20.20
CA HIS A 379 32.62 1.14 -20.59
C HIS A 379 33.20 0.32 -19.41
N LYS A 380 34.02 0.97 -18.57
CA LYS A 380 34.77 0.33 -17.48
C LYS A 380 34.10 0.48 -16.11
N ASP A 381 32.99 1.20 -16.02
CA ASP A 381 32.27 1.43 -14.77
C ASP A 381 31.29 0.27 -14.48
N PRO A 382 31.55 -0.56 -13.46
CA PRO A 382 30.65 -1.65 -13.08
C PRO A 382 29.26 -1.16 -12.67
N LEU A 383 29.14 0.08 -12.14
CA LEU A 383 27.86 0.66 -11.75
C LEU A 383 27.02 0.98 -12.97
N PHE A 384 27.64 1.52 -14.03
CA PHE A 384 26.96 1.76 -15.31
C PHE A 384 26.31 0.48 -15.84
N TRP A 385 27.07 -0.61 -15.90
CA TRP A 385 26.58 -1.91 -16.40
C TRP A 385 25.48 -2.50 -15.52
N ARG A 386 25.68 -2.51 -14.21
CA ARG A 386 24.69 -3.03 -13.26
C ARG A 386 23.36 -2.27 -13.34
N ASP A 387 23.44 -0.94 -13.37
CA ASP A 387 22.27 -0.08 -13.25
C ASP A 387 21.49 0.04 -14.58
N ASN A 388 22.15 -0.21 -15.74
CA ASN A 388 21.55 -0.07 -17.06
C ASN A 388 21.37 -1.39 -17.80
N ILE A 389 21.66 -2.53 -17.20
CA ILE A 389 21.70 -3.82 -17.89
C ILE A 389 20.36 -4.19 -18.57
N ASN A 390 19.23 -3.85 -17.93
CA ASN A 390 17.90 -4.11 -18.46
C ASN A 390 17.56 -3.23 -19.68
N ASN A 391 18.17 -2.05 -19.81
CA ASN A 391 17.96 -1.15 -20.95
C ASN A 391 18.54 -1.73 -22.27
N PHE A 392 19.44 -2.70 -22.19
CA PHE A 392 19.96 -3.41 -23.35
C PHE A 392 18.93 -4.36 -23.99
N GLU A 393 17.85 -4.70 -23.28
CA GLU A 393 16.74 -5.51 -23.81
C GLU A 393 15.81 -4.72 -24.73
N GLU A 394 15.87 -3.38 -24.68
CA GLU A 394 15.02 -2.50 -25.49
C GLU A 394 15.14 -2.80 -26.99
N ASN A 395 13.99 -2.72 -27.68
CA ASN A 395 13.90 -2.90 -29.14
C ASN A 395 14.55 -4.20 -29.62
N ASP A 396 14.29 -5.31 -28.95
CA ASP A 396 14.82 -6.64 -29.28
C ASP A 396 16.35 -6.64 -29.34
N PHE A 397 16.97 -6.17 -28.24
CA PHE A 397 18.45 -6.11 -28.11
C PHE A 397 19.13 -5.25 -29.15
N GLN A 398 18.52 -4.15 -29.58
CA GLN A 398 19.00 -3.28 -30.63
C GLN A 398 20.49 -2.91 -30.47
N ILE A 399 20.88 -2.51 -29.25
CA ILE A 399 22.27 -2.09 -28.95
C ILE A 399 23.23 -3.25 -29.16
N LEU A 400 22.91 -4.44 -28.69
CA LEU A 400 23.75 -5.62 -28.88
C LEU A 400 23.88 -6.00 -30.35
N ARG A 401 22.79 -5.90 -31.12
CA ARG A 401 22.82 -6.14 -32.58
C ARG A 401 23.73 -5.16 -33.29
N VAL A 402 23.72 -3.90 -32.89
CA VAL A 402 24.63 -2.89 -33.46
C VAL A 402 26.08 -3.18 -33.06
N LEU A 403 26.38 -3.48 -31.80
CA LEU A 403 27.72 -3.90 -31.37
C LEU A 403 28.23 -5.10 -32.19
N ILE A 404 27.37 -6.09 -32.42
CA ILE A 404 27.71 -7.27 -33.22
C ILE A 404 27.95 -6.88 -34.71
N THR A 405 27.19 -5.94 -35.25
CA THR A 405 27.36 -5.44 -36.60
C THR A 405 28.70 -4.71 -36.75
N ILE A 406 29.12 -3.92 -35.74
CA ILE A 406 30.40 -3.24 -35.70
C ILE A 406 31.56 -4.25 -35.82
N LEU A 407 31.44 -5.45 -35.18
CA LEU A 407 32.47 -6.49 -35.31
C LEU A 407 32.66 -7.00 -36.75
N ASP A 408 31.61 -6.93 -37.58
CA ASP A 408 31.67 -7.36 -38.99
C ASP A 408 32.05 -6.21 -39.93
N THR A 409 31.72 -4.98 -39.62
CA THR A 409 31.76 -3.85 -40.59
C THR A 409 32.83 -2.80 -40.30
N SER A 410 33.28 -2.70 -39.03
CA SER A 410 34.26 -1.67 -38.69
C SER A 410 35.70 -2.09 -39.05
N SER A 411 36.44 -1.12 -39.57
CA SER A 411 37.91 -1.22 -39.76
C SER A 411 38.66 -0.51 -38.62
N ASP A 412 37.97 0.18 -37.72
CA ASP A 412 38.59 0.86 -36.59
C ASP A 412 38.88 -0.12 -35.46
N SER A 413 40.15 -0.33 -35.17
CA SER A 413 40.60 -1.24 -34.09
C SER A 413 40.09 -0.83 -32.70
N ARG A 414 39.89 0.47 -32.44
CA ARG A 414 39.32 0.92 -31.17
C ARG A 414 37.86 0.52 -31.05
N ALA A 415 37.07 0.80 -32.08
CA ALA A 415 35.66 0.41 -32.09
C ALA A 415 35.48 -1.10 -31.94
N LEU A 416 36.32 -1.90 -32.61
CA LEU A 416 36.33 -3.38 -32.45
C LEU A 416 36.69 -3.80 -31.04
N ALA A 417 37.69 -3.18 -30.41
CA ALA A 417 38.13 -3.50 -29.07
C ALA A 417 37.04 -3.17 -28.03
N VAL A 418 36.43 -1.97 -28.15
CA VAL A 418 35.33 -1.53 -27.27
C VAL A 418 34.12 -2.43 -27.45
N ALA A 419 33.70 -2.75 -28.69
CA ALA A 419 32.56 -3.62 -28.93
C ALA A 419 32.76 -5.03 -28.34
N CYS A 420 33.94 -5.63 -28.46
CA CYS A 420 34.27 -6.90 -27.81
C CYS A 420 34.21 -6.80 -26.29
N PHE A 421 34.72 -5.72 -25.72
CA PHE A 421 34.69 -5.47 -24.27
C PHE A 421 33.26 -5.31 -23.77
N ASP A 422 32.44 -4.49 -24.44
CA ASP A 422 31.06 -4.22 -24.05
C ASP A 422 30.20 -5.48 -24.11
N LEU A 423 30.33 -6.28 -25.16
CA LEU A 423 29.68 -7.59 -25.22
C LEU A 423 30.11 -8.48 -24.02
N SER A 424 31.39 -8.42 -23.64
CA SER A 424 31.88 -9.17 -22.47
C SER A 424 31.29 -8.68 -21.17
N GLN A 425 31.09 -7.36 -21.01
CA GLN A 425 30.43 -6.75 -19.83
C GLN A 425 28.94 -7.14 -19.76
N PHE A 426 28.23 -7.10 -20.89
CA PHE A 426 26.84 -7.55 -20.94
C PHE A 426 26.72 -9.01 -20.49
N ILE A 427 27.60 -9.90 -21.00
CA ILE A 427 27.61 -11.32 -20.57
C ILE A 427 27.84 -11.46 -19.06
N GLN A 428 28.66 -10.60 -18.47
CA GLN A 428 28.99 -10.65 -17.05
C GLN A 428 27.84 -10.17 -16.15
N HIS A 429 27.12 -9.12 -16.55
CA HIS A 429 26.16 -8.44 -15.71
C HIS A 429 24.71 -8.88 -15.95
N HIS A 430 24.40 -9.45 -17.13
CA HIS A 430 23.06 -9.90 -17.45
C HIS A 430 22.86 -11.38 -17.09
N PRO A 431 21.79 -11.77 -16.37
CA PRO A 431 21.57 -13.17 -15.94
C PRO A 431 21.57 -14.19 -17.10
N ALA A 432 20.94 -13.82 -18.23
CA ALA A 432 20.88 -14.63 -19.44
C ALA A 432 21.88 -14.18 -20.53
N GLY A 433 22.84 -13.31 -20.21
CA GLY A 433 23.69 -12.62 -21.18
C GLY A 433 24.45 -13.56 -22.11
N ARG A 434 24.92 -14.67 -21.60
CA ARG A 434 25.60 -15.71 -22.39
C ARG A 434 24.68 -16.33 -23.46
N ILE A 435 23.45 -16.65 -23.08
CA ILE A 435 22.47 -17.26 -23.98
C ILE A 435 22.10 -16.24 -25.06
N ILE A 436 21.75 -15.02 -24.69
CA ILE A 436 21.35 -13.95 -25.60
C ILE A 436 22.44 -13.65 -26.63
N VAL A 437 23.70 -13.45 -26.20
CA VAL A 437 24.82 -13.12 -27.08
C VAL A 437 25.15 -14.31 -28.02
N THR A 438 24.93 -15.56 -27.55
CA THR A 438 25.07 -16.74 -28.40
C THR A 438 23.99 -16.82 -29.47
N ASP A 439 22.71 -16.59 -29.08
CA ASP A 439 21.56 -16.60 -29.98
C ASP A 439 21.65 -15.51 -31.05
N LEU A 440 22.23 -14.35 -30.70
CA LEU A 440 22.54 -13.26 -31.60
C LEU A 440 23.77 -13.57 -32.52
N LYS A 441 24.37 -14.76 -32.42
CA LYS A 441 25.48 -15.23 -33.25
C LYS A 441 26.75 -14.37 -33.14
N ALA A 442 26.98 -13.74 -31.98
CA ALA A 442 28.20 -12.94 -31.77
C ALA A 442 29.47 -13.78 -31.64
N LYS A 443 29.34 -15.02 -31.15
CA LYS A 443 30.47 -15.91 -30.84
C LYS A 443 31.43 -16.07 -32.01
N GLU A 444 30.93 -16.40 -33.19
CA GLU A 444 31.75 -16.62 -34.40
C GLU A 444 32.47 -15.36 -34.83
N ARG A 445 31.85 -14.19 -34.66
CA ARG A 445 32.42 -12.90 -35.01
C ARG A 445 33.55 -12.49 -34.07
N VAL A 446 33.33 -12.67 -32.77
CA VAL A 446 34.37 -12.41 -31.76
C VAL A 446 35.55 -13.37 -31.95
N MET A 447 35.30 -14.65 -32.28
CA MET A 447 36.35 -15.63 -32.54
C MET A 447 37.28 -15.22 -33.71
N LYS A 448 36.78 -14.61 -34.76
CA LYS A 448 37.60 -14.11 -35.88
C LYS A 448 38.59 -13.03 -35.43
N LEU A 449 38.26 -12.27 -34.40
CA LEU A 449 39.09 -11.19 -33.89
C LEU A 449 40.16 -11.64 -32.86
N MET A 450 40.18 -12.91 -32.48
CA MET A 450 41.15 -13.44 -31.51
C MET A 450 42.60 -13.39 -32.03
N ASN A 451 42.82 -13.35 -33.35
CA ASN A 451 44.12 -13.26 -33.99
C ASN A 451 44.27 -11.91 -34.75
N HIS A 452 43.64 -10.84 -34.27
CA HIS A 452 43.71 -9.54 -34.89
C HIS A 452 45.11 -8.91 -34.68
N GLU A 453 45.58 -8.11 -35.62
CA GLU A 453 46.90 -7.45 -35.56
C GLU A 453 47.04 -6.51 -34.37
N ASN A 454 45.95 -5.87 -33.97
CA ASN A 454 45.91 -5.00 -32.82
C ASN A 454 45.75 -5.81 -31.51
N ALA A 455 46.73 -5.67 -30.62
CA ALA A 455 46.77 -6.39 -29.33
C ALA A 455 45.56 -6.10 -28.40
N GLU A 456 44.98 -4.90 -28.49
CA GLU A 456 43.81 -4.53 -27.68
C GLU A 456 42.55 -5.24 -28.17
N VAL A 457 42.35 -5.38 -29.47
CA VAL A 457 41.28 -6.17 -30.06
C VAL A 457 41.41 -7.63 -29.66
N THR A 458 42.59 -8.22 -29.82
CA THR A 458 42.90 -9.59 -29.42
C THR A 458 42.62 -9.81 -27.94
N LYS A 459 43.07 -8.91 -27.04
CA LYS A 459 42.81 -9.00 -25.60
C LYS A 459 41.33 -9.01 -25.27
N ASN A 460 40.54 -8.08 -25.84
CA ASN A 460 39.13 -7.95 -25.51
C ASN A 460 38.24 -9.04 -26.15
N SER A 461 38.63 -9.52 -27.34
CA SER A 461 37.97 -10.67 -27.96
C SER A 461 38.20 -11.95 -27.15
N LEU A 462 39.42 -12.20 -26.66
CA LEU A 462 39.72 -13.31 -25.76
C LEU A 462 38.94 -13.22 -24.45
N LEU A 463 38.84 -12.04 -23.86
CA LEU A 463 38.03 -11.80 -22.68
C LEU A 463 36.55 -12.13 -22.92
N CYS A 464 35.99 -11.67 -24.04
CA CYS A 464 34.62 -11.96 -24.42
C CYS A 464 34.36 -13.47 -24.59
N ILE A 465 35.24 -14.15 -25.32
CA ILE A 465 35.17 -15.59 -25.53
C ILE A 465 35.31 -16.35 -24.20
N GLN A 466 36.23 -15.94 -23.35
CA GLN A 466 36.38 -16.52 -22.01
C GLN A 466 35.06 -16.47 -21.19
N ARG A 467 34.40 -15.31 -21.19
CA ARG A 467 33.11 -15.14 -20.49
C ARG A 467 31.97 -15.93 -21.13
N LEU A 468 31.98 -16.10 -22.46
CA LEU A 468 30.99 -16.94 -23.15
C LEU A 468 31.15 -18.43 -22.79
N PHE A 469 32.36 -18.92 -22.60
CA PHE A 469 32.58 -20.34 -22.29
C PHE A 469 32.53 -20.67 -20.80
N LEU A 470 33.14 -19.86 -19.94
CA LEU A 470 33.33 -20.18 -18.53
C LEU A 470 32.20 -19.69 -17.63
N GLY A 471 31.37 -18.77 -18.10
CA GLY A 471 30.36 -18.08 -17.29
C GLY A 471 30.98 -17.11 -16.27
N ALA A 472 30.17 -16.20 -15.72
CA ALA A 472 30.64 -15.12 -14.85
C ALA A 472 31.32 -15.61 -13.56
N LYS A 473 30.98 -16.80 -13.07
CA LYS A 473 31.53 -17.35 -11.81
C LYS A 473 33.02 -17.78 -11.92
N TYR A 474 33.48 -18.18 -13.09
CA TYR A 474 34.85 -18.67 -13.28
C TYR A 474 35.80 -17.64 -13.87
N ALA A 475 35.25 -16.58 -14.49
CA ALA A 475 36.08 -15.52 -15.10
C ALA A 475 36.82 -14.67 -14.05
N SER A 476 36.30 -14.57 -12.82
CA SER A 476 36.95 -13.85 -11.71
C SER A 476 38.21 -14.53 -11.16
N PHE A 477 38.36 -15.83 -11.37
CA PHE A 477 39.54 -16.58 -10.89
C PHE A 477 40.75 -16.51 -11.82
N LEU A 478 40.60 -15.95 -13.04
CA LEU A 478 41.66 -15.88 -14.07
C LEU A 478 42.15 -14.46 -14.34
N GLN A 479 41.71 -13.46 -13.58
CA GLN A 479 42.31 -12.13 -13.56
C GLN A 479 43.54 -12.13 -12.64
N VAL A 480 44.67 -12.56 -13.19
CA VAL A 480 46.03 -12.31 -12.65
C VAL A 480 46.66 -11.19 -13.46
#